data_fafc286d0a0234ac4ae7c0b6e10d94ee
#
_entry.id   fafc286d0a0234ac4ae7c0b6e10d94ee
#
_cell.length_a   1.000
_cell.length_b   1.000
_cell.length_c   1.000
_cell.angle_alpha   90.00
_cell.angle_beta   90.00
_cell.angle_gamma   90.00
#
_symmetry.space_group_name_H-M   'P 1'
#
loop_
_entity.id
_entity.type
_entity.pdbx_description
1 polymer ?
#
loop_
_entity_poly.entity_id
_entity_poly.type
_entity_poly.pdbx_seq_one_letter_code
_entity_poly.pdbx_strand_id
1 'polypeptide(L)'
;YPGSGKTTFAKAITSSLGLNFKRIQFTSDLLPSDVLGFNILSDDKLKFQKGPIFTNIVLADELNRGSPKAQSAFLEAMEEKNVTIDGESYNLPEPFFVIATQNPMDTSGTSSLPDSQLDRFMISYSLSDLDQKEKILMLKKNISFSNSASETINWSQINDKKNEITIKDEIYQYVVEIEQTIKALEQNIYISARCMKQIIDLAKGWAIVNGNEYVSHQDIKDTIPYILRHRIKFLNQQDKLSYVNKEILEKINIG
;
A
#
# COMPACT_ATOMS: atom_id res chain seq x y z
N TYR A 1 -8.36 14.55 5.11
CA TYR A 1 -8.62 15.39 6.29
C TYR A 1 -8.45 14.56 7.58
N PRO A 2 -8.06 15.16 8.73
CA PRO A 2 -8.12 14.51 10.03
C PRO A 2 -9.56 14.03 10.30
N GLY A 3 -9.72 12.83 10.89
CA GLY A 3 -11.07 12.32 11.17
C GLY A 3 -11.82 11.68 9.97
N SER A 4 -11.20 11.57 8.80
CA SER A 4 -11.83 10.97 7.61
C SER A 4 -12.01 9.44 7.65
N GLY A 5 -11.86 8.79 8.81
CA GLY A 5 -12.09 7.37 8.96
C GLY A 5 -10.95 6.44 8.50
N LYS A 6 -9.74 6.95 8.23
CA LYS A 6 -8.59 6.14 7.77
C LYS A 6 -8.30 4.95 8.69
N THR A 7 -8.22 5.18 9.99
CA THR A 7 -7.99 4.13 10.99
C THR A 7 -9.16 3.15 11.07
N THR A 8 -10.40 3.65 10.93
CA THR A 8 -11.63 2.86 10.90
C THR A 8 -11.63 1.92 9.69
N PHE A 9 -11.25 2.45 8.52
CA PHE A 9 -11.11 1.70 7.28
C PHE A 9 -10.05 0.58 7.40
N ALA A 10 -8.87 0.90 7.93
CA ALA A 10 -7.81 -0.09 8.15
C ALA A 10 -8.26 -1.22 9.09
N LYS A 11 -8.94 -0.88 10.19
CA LYS A 11 -9.51 -1.87 11.12
C LYS A 11 -10.59 -2.73 10.48
N ALA A 12 -11.45 -2.14 9.65
CA ALA A 12 -12.50 -2.87 8.94
C ALA A 12 -11.91 -3.93 8.02
N ILE A 13 -10.94 -3.55 7.18
CA ILE A 13 -10.21 -4.50 6.31
C ILE A 13 -9.60 -5.61 7.14
N THR A 14 -8.88 -5.27 8.21
CA THR A 14 -8.19 -6.25 9.04
C THR A 14 -9.16 -7.27 9.65
N SER A 15 -10.28 -6.79 10.20
CA SER A 15 -11.31 -7.66 10.78
C SER A 15 -11.92 -8.58 9.73
N SER A 16 -12.16 -8.08 8.51
CA SER A 16 -12.71 -8.89 7.41
C SER A 16 -11.75 -9.98 6.93
N LEU A 17 -10.44 -9.74 7.06
CA LEU A 17 -9.41 -10.68 6.62
C LEU A 17 -8.97 -11.66 7.70
N GLY A 18 -9.43 -11.51 8.94
CA GLY A 18 -9.03 -12.36 10.07
C GLY A 18 -7.54 -12.26 10.44
N LEU A 19 -6.91 -11.12 10.16
CA LEU A 19 -5.47 -10.89 10.35
C LEU A 19 -5.17 -10.08 11.60
N ASN A 20 -3.94 -10.20 12.12
CA ASN A 20 -3.45 -9.37 13.21
C ASN A 20 -3.14 -7.96 12.73
N PHE A 21 -3.45 -6.97 13.58
CA PHE A 21 -3.32 -5.55 13.28
C PHE A 21 -2.55 -4.81 14.36
N LYS A 22 -1.65 -3.92 13.94
CA LYS A 22 -1.04 -2.92 14.82
C LYS A 22 -1.01 -1.55 14.15
N ARG A 23 -1.16 -0.49 14.96
CA ARG A 23 -1.00 0.89 14.54
C ARG A 23 0.31 1.43 15.07
N ILE A 24 1.06 2.10 14.21
CA ILE A 24 2.26 2.87 14.54
C ILE A 24 1.96 4.33 14.22
N GLN A 25 1.95 5.20 15.23
CA GLN A 25 1.83 6.63 15.05
C GLN A 25 3.22 7.21 14.83
N PHE A 26 3.48 7.75 13.65
CA PHE A 26 4.77 8.37 13.36
C PHE A 26 4.83 9.80 13.93
N THR A 27 5.91 10.08 14.65
CA THR A 27 6.25 11.38 15.23
C THR A 27 7.73 11.68 15.00
N SER A 28 8.14 12.92 15.12
CA SER A 28 9.53 13.35 14.87
C SER A 28 10.56 12.71 15.80
N ASP A 29 10.15 12.28 16.97
CA ASP A 29 10.95 11.64 18.02
C ASP A 29 10.94 10.11 17.97
N LEU A 30 10.09 9.50 17.10
CA LEU A 30 10.03 8.04 16.95
C LEU A 30 11.37 7.49 16.46
N LEU A 31 11.90 6.49 17.16
CA LEU A 31 13.15 5.83 16.82
C LEU A 31 12.88 4.57 15.95
N PRO A 32 13.85 4.14 15.14
CA PRO A 32 13.78 2.86 14.43
C PRO A 32 13.50 1.66 15.36
N SER A 33 14.11 1.64 16.55
CA SER A 33 13.89 0.60 17.56
C SER A 33 12.44 0.51 18.05
N ASP A 34 11.73 1.65 18.11
CA ASP A 34 10.32 1.67 18.54
C ASP A 34 9.41 0.99 17.52
N VAL A 35 9.85 0.95 16.26
CA VAL A 35 9.14 0.33 15.14
C VAL A 35 9.55 -1.11 14.95
N LEU A 36 10.86 -1.36 14.87
CA LEU A 36 11.44 -2.66 14.49
C LEU A 36 11.61 -3.59 15.69
N GLY A 37 11.87 -3.03 16.87
CA GLY A 37 12.28 -3.76 18.05
C GLY A 37 13.77 -3.60 18.34
N PHE A 38 14.22 -4.22 19.43
CA PHE A 38 15.59 -4.10 19.92
C PHE A 38 15.94 -5.31 20.79
N ASN A 39 17.24 -5.53 21.00
CA ASN A 39 17.72 -6.55 21.90
C ASN A 39 17.71 -6.07 23.36
N ILE A 40 17.23 -6.89 24.27
CA ILE A 40 17.32 -6.69 25.73
C ILE A 40 18.22 -7.76 26.31
N LEU A 41 18.97 -7.40 27.35
CA LEU A 41 19.72 -8.37 28.14
C LEU A 41 18.78 -9.00 29.18
N SER A 42 18.56 -10.31 29.08
CA SER A 42 17.77 -11.11 30.04
C SER A 42 18.52 -12.39 30.33
N ASP A 43 18.78 -12.67 31.62
CA ASP A 43 19.46 -13.87 32.08
C ASP A 43 20.83 -14.10 31.38
N ASP A 44 21.64 -13.04 31.29
CA ASP A 44 22.93 -12.99 30.60
C ASP A 44 22.90 -13.35 29.11
N LYS A 45 21.71 -13.28 28.48
CA LYS A 45 21.51 -13.51 27.05
C LYS A 45 20.80 -12.31 26.40
N LEU A 46 21.22 -11.99 25.19
CA LEU A 46 20.48 -11.04 24.36
C LEU A 46 19.20 -11.72 23.86
N LYS A 47 18.07 -11.07 24.11
CA LYS A 47 16.74 -11.52 23.65
C LYS A 47 16.11 -10.44 22.81
N PHE A 48 15.71 -10.79 21.58
CA PHE A 48 15.03 -9.84 20.70
C PHE A 48 13.60 -9.56 21.18
N GLN A 49 13.35 -8.29 21.49
CA GLN A 49 12.02 -7.76 21.76
C GLN A 49 11.43 -7.25 20.46
N LYS A 50 10.49 -7.99 19.89
CA LYS A 50 9.82 -7.64 18.61
C LYS A 50 9.06 -6.34 18.71
N GLY A 51 9.31 -5.43 17.79
CA GLY A 51 8.57 -4.18 17.62
C GLY A 51 7.15 -4.37 17.06
N PRO A 52 6.37 -3.27 16.97
CA PRO A 52 5.01 -3.31 16.44
C PRO A 52 4.90 -3.71 14.97
N ILE A 53 5.99 -3.63 14.19
CA ILE A 53 5.99 -4.06 12.78
C ILE A 53 5.75 -5.57 12.62
N PHE A 54 6.03 -6.38 13.66
CA PHE A 54 5.78 -7.82 13.64
C PHE A 54 4.29 -8.13 13.82
N THR A 55 3.54 -7.90 12.75
CA THR A 55 2.10 -8.16 12.63
C THR A 55 1.75 -8.33 11.15
N ASN A 56 0.57 -8.85 10.84
CA ASN A 56 0.14 -9.03 9.44
C ASN A 56 -0.20 -7.71 8.75
N ILE A 57 -0.91 -6.81 9.44
CA ILE A 57 -1.30 -5.52 8.91
C ILE A 57 -0.80 -4.41 9.83
N VAL A 58 0.02 -3.52 9.27
CA VAL A 58 0.51 -2.31 9.95
C VAL A 58 -0.21 -1.10 9.38
N LEU A 59 -0.83 -0.30 10.25
CA LEU A 59 -1.22 1.07 9.93
C LEU A 59 -0.09 2.01 10.36
N ALA A 60 0.70 2.48 9.39
CA ALA A 60 1.68 3.54 9.58
C ALA A 60 0.97 4.89 9.49
N ASP A 61 0.54 5.42 10.65
CA ASP A 61 -0.27 6.63 10.68
C ASP A 61 0.62 7.87 10.72
N GLU A 62 0.33 8.83 9.84
CA GLU A 62 1.10 10.05 9.61
C GLU A 62 2.60 9.78 9.33
N LEU A 63 2.88 8.82 8.45
CA LEU A 63 4.24 8.37 8.11
C LEU A 63 5.18 9.54 7.79
N ASN A 64 4.69 10.59 7.14
CA ASN A 64 5.44 11.79 6.76
C ASN A 64 5.86 12.68 7.97
N ARG A 65 5.40 12.40 9.20
CA ARG A 65 5.81 13.07 10.43
C ARG A 65 6.98 12.38 11.14
N GLY A 66 7.27 11.13 10.74
CA GLY A 66 8.36 10.37 11.34
C GLY A 66 9.74 10.97 11.04
N SER A 67 10.73 10.68 11.91
CA SER A 67 12.11 10.99 11.60
C SER A 67 12.56 10.27 10.33
N PRO A 68 13.47 10.84 9.51
CA PRO A 68 13.97 10.20 8.29
C PRO A 68 14.56 8.81 8.55
N LYS A 69 15.18 8.60 9.72
CA LYS A 69 15.73 7.32 10.13
C LYS A 69 14.64 6.29 10.37
N ALA A 70 13.57 6.64 11.10
CA ALA A 70 12.45 5.75 11.36
C ALA A 70 11.67 5.43 10.08
N GLN A 71 11.47 6.42 9.20
CA GLN A 71 10.84 6.21 7.89
C GLN A 71 11.64 5.22 7.04
N SER A 72 12.96 5.44 6.90
CA SER A 72 13.82 4.57 6.08
C SER A 72 13.84 3.15 6.61
N ALA A 73 14.02 2.95 7.91
CA ALA A 73 14.04 1.63 8.53
C ALA A 73 12.70 0.89 8.37
N PHE A 74 11.58 1.60 8.54
CA PHE A 74 10.25 1.04 8.33
C PHE A 74 10.02 0.63 6.87
N LEU A 75 10.38 1.51 5.91
CA LEU A 75 10.18 1.25 4.49
C LEU A 75 11.11 0.16 3.95
N GLU A 76 12.30 0.01 4.53
CA GLU A 76 13.20 -1.11 4.23
C GLU A 76 12.59 -2.43 4.69
N ALA A 77 12.17 -2.52 5.95
CA ALA A 77 11.51 -3.70 6.48
C ALA A 77 10.23 -4.06 5.71
N MET A 78 9.47 -3.06 5.25
CA MET A 78 8.28 -3.27 4.41
C MET A 78 8.64 -3.91 3.06
N GLU A 79 9.74 -3.52 2.45
CA GLU A 79 10.19 -4.01 1.14
C GLU A 79 10.82 -5.40 1.26
N GLU A 80 11.75 -5.57 2.19
CA GLU A 80 12.50 -6.80 2.39
C GLU A 80 11.71 -7.89 3.12
N LYS A 81 10.58 -7.52 3.75
CA LYS A 81 9.74 -8.41 4.60
C LYS A 81 10.51 -9.07 5.75
N ASN A 82 11.60 -8.47 6.14
CA ASN A 82 12.41 -8.87 7.28
C ASN A 82 13.00 -7.64 8.00
N VAL A 83 13.50 -7.88 9.20
CA VAL A 83 14.20 -6.91 10.05
C VAL A 83 15.51 -7.51 10.48
N THR A 84 16.62 -6.79 10.27
CA THR A 84 17.95 -7.21 10.72
C THR A 84 18.36 -6.38 11.94
N ILE A 85 18.61 -7.05 13.07
CA ILE A 85 19.06 -6.46 14.34
C ILE A 85 20.32 -7.19 14.80
N ASP A 86 21.39 -6.43 15.01
CA ASP A 86 22.70 -6.94 15.47
C ASP A 86 23.23 -8.14 14.65
N GLY A 87 22.96 -8.12 13.32
CA GLY A 87 23.39 -9.16 12.38
C GLY A 87 22.46 -10.37 12.27
N GLU A 88 21.39 -10.44 13.05
CA GLU A 88 20.36 -11.48 12.94
C GLU A 88 19.14 -10.96 12.17
N SER A 89 18.62 -11.75 11.22
CA SER A 89 17.45 -11.41 10.42
C SER A 89 16.21 -12.13 10.91
N TYR A 90 15.13 -11.37 11.07
CA TYR A 90 13.83 -11.84 11.56
C TYR A 90 12.76 -11.58 10.52
N ASN A 91 12.15 -12.63 9.98
CA ASN A 91 11.08 -12.49 9.00
C ASN A 91 9.82 -11.90 9.63
N LEU A 92 9.16 -11.02 8.87
CA LEU A 92 7.84 -10.52 9.21
C LEU A 92 6.77 -11.60 8.97
N PRO A 93 5.63 -11.57 9.69
CA PRO A 93 4.54 -12.52 9.46
C PRO A 93 4.00 -12.47 8.03
N GLU A 94 3.61 -13.60 7.48
CA GLU A 94 2.91 -13.66 6.18
C GLU A 94 1.40 -13.97 6.39
N PRO A 95 0.52 -13.31 5.63
CA PRO A 95 0.79 -12.19 4.73
C PRO A 95 1.14 -10.90 5.49
N PHE A 96 1.96 -10.04 4.88
CA PHE A 96 2.34 -8.75 5.46
C PHE A 96 1.86 -7.60 4.56
N PHE A 97 1.08 -6.67 5.12
CA PHE A 97 0.54 -5.50 4.46
C PHE A 97 0.80 -4.23 5.26
N VAL A 98 1.10 -3.17 4.56
CA VAL A 98 1.25 -1.82 5.13
C VAL A 98 0.17 -0.90 4.56
N ILE A 99 -0.54 -0.25 5.45
CA ILE A 99 -1.42 0.88 5.13
C ILE A 99 -0.76 2.12 5.70
N ALA A 100 -0.27 3.02 4.86
CA ALA A 100 0.31 4.27 5.31
C ALA A 100 -0.67 5.42 5.10
N THR A 101 -0.75 6.34 6.08
CA THR A 101 -1.50 7.58 5.93
C THR A 101 -0.56 8.76 5.87
N GLN A 102 -0.97 9.78 5.13
CA GLN A 102 -0.35 11.10 5.11
C GLN A 102 -1.43 12.14 5.37
N ASN A 103 -1.05 13.20 6.07
CA ASN A 103 -1.89 14.39 6.21
C ASN A 103 -1.32 15.50 5.32
N PRO A 104 -1.94 15.80 4.16
CA PRO A 104 -1.43 16.81 3.25
C PRO A 104 -1.59 18.26 3.77
N MET A 105 -2.43 18.47 4.78
CA MET A 105 -2.72 19.81 5.33
C MET A 105 -1.71 20.23 6.40
N ASP A 106 -0.95 19.30 6.94
CA ASP A 106 -0.02 19.57 8.02
C ASP A 106 1.37 19.88 7.42
N THR A 107 1.60 21.17 7.10
CA THR A 107 2.85 21.64 6.51
C THR A 107 3.92 21.94 7.56
N SER A 108 3.54 22.09 8.84
CA SER A 108 4.48 22.35 9.93
C SER A 108 5.06 21.05 10.50
N GLY A 109 6.35 20.86 10.33
CA GLY A 109 7.07 19.71 10.89
C GLY A 109 6.90 18.40 10.10
N THR A 110 6.39 18.46 8.84
CA THR A 110 6.32 17.30 7.95
C THR A 110 7.26 17.47 6.78
N SER A 111 8.00 16.42 6.43
CA SER A 111 8.69 16.31 5.15
C SER A 111 7.88 15.42 4.23
N SER A 112 7.60 15.89 3.00
CA SER A 112 7.01 15.01 1.99
C SER A 112 7.94 13.81 1.78
N LEU A 113 7.37 12.60 1.70
CA LEU A 113 8.16 11.43 1.35
C LEU A 113 8.79 11.62 -0.04
N PRO A 114 10.08 11.35 -0.21
CA PRO A 114 10.73 11.34 -1.52
C PRO A 114 10.05 10.36 -2.48
N ASP A 115 10.15 10.60 -3.78
CA ASP A 115 9.56 9.74 -4.81
C ASP A 115 10.04 8.29 -4.73
N SER A 116 11.31 8.09 -4.42
CA SER A 116 11.90 6.76 -4.21
C SER A 116 11.29 5.99 -3.05
N GLN A 117 10.77 6.69 -2.04
CA GLN A 117 10.05 6.09 -0.92
C GLN A 117 8.57 5.85 -1.26
N LEU A 118 7.94 6.79 -1.96
CA LEU A 118 6.56 6.63 -2.45
C LEU A 118 6.43 5.47 -3.44
N ASP A 119 7.45 5.24 -4.27
CA ASP A 119 7.49 4.15 -5.25
C ASP A 119 7.42 2.74 -4.61
N ARG A 120 7.71 2.62 -3.32
CA ARG A 120 7.57 1.36 -2.56
C ARG A 120 6.10 0.98 -2.30
N PHE A 121 5.18 1.95 -2.37
CA PHE A 121 3.74 1.69 -2.23
C PHE A 121 3.13 1.31 -3.58
N MET A 122 2.39 0.19 -3.58
CA MET A 122 1.76 -0.32 -4.80
C MET A 122 0.64 0.60 -5.27
N ILE A 123 -0.28 0.95 -4.38
CA ILE A 123 -1.46 1.77 -4.71
C ILE A 123 -1.60 2.96 -3.76
N SER A 124 -2.30 3.98 -4.21
CA SER A 124 -2.80 5.03 -3.35
C SER A 124 -4.29 5.26 -3.53
N TYR A 125 -4.95 5.57 -2.43
CA TYR A 125 -6.37 5.88 -2.40
C TYR A 125 -6.61 7.17 -1.62
N SER A 126 -7.59 7.95 -2.05
CA SER A 126 -8.01 9.15 -1.34
C SER A 126 -9.42 8.94 -0.83
N LEU A 127 -9.57 9.03 0.49
CA LEU A 127 -10.91 9.05 1.07
C LEU A 127 -11.53 10.42 0.77
N SER A 128 -12.67 10.42 0.07
CA SER A 128 -13.50 11.61 -0.11
C SER A 128 -14.18 12.00 1.20
N ASP A 129 -14.56 13.25 1.32
CA ASP A 129 -15.47 13.63 2.41
C ASP A 129 -16.79 12.89 2.26
N LEU A 130 -17.32 12.47 3.41
CA LEU A 130 -18.63 11.83 3.48
C LEU A 130 -19.71 12.78 2.97
N ASP A 131 -20.64 12.26 2.18
CA ASP A 131 -21.83 13.00 1.81
C ASP A 131 -22.76 13.21 3.02
N GLN A 132 -23.82 14.01 2.85
CA GLN A 132 -24.75 14.31 3.95
C GLN A 132 -25.44 13.05 4.51
N LYS A 133 -25.77 12.08 3.63
CA LYS A 133 -26.44 10.84 4.05
C LYS A 133 -25.48 9.93 4.80
N GLU A 134 -24.25 9.83 4.33
CA GLU A 134 -23.20 9.05 4.97
C GLU A 134 -22.83 9.62 6.35
N LYS A 135 -22.75 10.97 6.48
CA LYS A 135 -22.56 11.65 7.77
C LYS A 135 -23.67 11.31 8.77
N ILE A 136 -24.93 11.34 8.33
CA ILE A 136 -26.07 10.97 9.17
C ILE A 136 -25.99 9.50 9.58
N LEU A 137 -25.63 8.61 8.67
CA LEU A 137 -25.46 7.19 8.98
C LEU A 137 -24.33 6.96 9.98
N MET A 138 -23.20 7.64 9.82
CA MET A 138 -22.09 7.59 10.74
C MET A 138 -22.48 8.03 12.16
N LEU A 139 -23.26 9.12 12.28
CA LEU A 139 -23.74 9.60 13.57
C LEU A 139 -24.76 8.67 14.23
N LYS A 140 -25.56 7.94 13.44
CA LYS A 140 -26.56 7.01 13.94
C LYS A 140 -25.99 5.65 14.35
N LYS A 141 -24.89 5.23 13.74
CA LYS A 141 -24.28 3.91 13.99
C LYS A 141 -23.06 4.07 14.92
N ASN A 142 -23.15 3.49 16.12
CA ASN A 142 -21.97 3.09 16.86
C ASN A 142 -21.34 1.92 16.09
N ILE A 143 -20.31 2.20 15.27
CA ILE A 143 -19.61 1.15 14.51
C ILE A 143 -18.76 0.38 15.51
N SER A 144 -19.31 -0.70 16.04
CA SER A 144 -18.53 -1.73 16.72
C SER A 144 -18.10 -2.73 15.67
N PHE A 145 -16.82 -2.84 15.41
CA PHE A 145 -16.26 -3.95 14.64
C PHE A 145 -16.30 -5.19 15.54
N SER A 146 -17.33 -6.01 15.42
CA SER A 146 -17.30 -7.35 15.98
C SER A 146 -16.34 -8.17 15.13
N ASN A 147 -15.44 -8.90 15.77
CA ASN A 147 -14.59 -9.92 15.12
C ASN A 147 -15.44 -11.14 14.65
N SER A 148 -16.56 -10.89 13.99
CA SER A 148 -17.27 -11.93 13.27
C SER A 148 -16.48 -12.20 11.99
N ALA A 149 -15.36 -12.92 12.09
CA ALA A 149 -14.69 -13.52 10.96
C ALA A 149 -15.69 -14.45 10.28
N SER A 150 -16.33 -13.96 9.23
CA SER A 150 -16.88 -14.82 8.21
C SER A 150 -15.69 -15.56 7.60
N GLU A 151 -15.73 -16.88 7.55
CA GLU A 151 -14.80 -17.82 6.95
C GLU A 151 -13.32 -17.36 6.92
N THR A 152 -12.47 -18.12 7.61
CA THR A 152 -11.02 -17.86 7.62
C THR A 152 -10.47 -17.93 6.22
N ILE A 153 -9.97 -16.79 5.71
CA ILE A 153 -9.33 -16.73 4.40
C ILE A 153 -8.08 -17.62 4.43
N ASN A 154 -8.04 -18.59 3.53
CA ASN A 154 -6.84 -19.41 3.35
C ASN A 154 -5.85 -18.70 2.42
N TRP A 155 -4.88 -18.01 3.03
CA TRP A 155 -3.87 -17.23 2.31
C TRP A 155 -2.96 -18.08 1.43
N SER A 156 -2.69 -19.34 1.79
CA SER A 156 -1.91 -20.23 0.94
C SER A 156 -2.65 -20.53 -0.37
N GLN A 157 -3.95 -20.78 -0.31
CA GLN A 157 -4.76 -20.96 -1.54
C GLN A 157 -4.80 -19.71 -2.43
N ILE A 158 -4.80 -18.51 -1.84
CA ILE A 158 -4.72 -17.27 -2.63
C ILE A 158 -3.37 -17.15 -3.33
N ASN A 159 -2.28 -17.47 -2.64
CA ASN A 159 -0.95 -17.47 -3.23
C ASN A 159 -0.81 -18.53 -4.34
N ASP A 160 -1.35 -19.71 -4.13
CA ASP A 160 -1.37 -20.78 -5.14
C ASP A 160 -2.12 -20.31 -6.39
N LYS A 161 -3.34 -19.79 -6.23
CA LYS A 161 -4.10 -19.18 -7.33
C LYS A 161 -3.34 -18.06 -8.03
N LYS A 162 -2.66 -17.19 -7.28
CA LYS A 162 -1.85 -16.11 -7.88
C LYS A 162 -0.74 -16.65 -8.78
N ASN A 163 -0.16 -17.79 -8.41
CA ASN A 163 0.89 -18.44 -9.20
C ASN A 163 0.33 -19.17 -10.44
N GLU A 164 -0.91 -19.65 -10.40
CA GLU A 164 -1.60 -20.31 -11.50
C GLU A 164 -2.10 -19.33 -12.58
N ILE A 165 -2.30 -18.03 -12.22
CA ILE A 165 -2.76 -17.01 -13.18
C ILE A 165 -1.78 -16.87 -14.33
N THR A 166 -2.29 -17.10 -15.54
CA THR A 166 -1.51 -17.01 -16.78
C THR A 166 -1.39 -15.56 -17.24
N ILE A 167 -0.19 -15.20 -17.70
CA ILE A 167 0.08 -13.90 -18.33
C ILE A 167 0.70 -14.16 -19.69
N LYS A 168 0.06 -13.66 -20.74
CA LYS A 168 0.57 -13.71 -22.09
C LYS A 168 1.59 -12.60 -22.34
N ASP A 169 2.50 -12.82 -23.29
CA ASP A 169 3.55 -11.86 -23.64
C ASP A 169 2.96 -10.51 -24.07
N GLU A 170 1.79 -10.47 -24.69
CA GLU A 170 1.07 -9.27 -25.07
C GLU A 170 0.78 -8.34 -23.89
N ILE A 171 0.55 -8.88 -22.69
CA ILE A 171 0.30 -8.09 -21.47
C ILE A 171 1.59 -7.43 -20.98
N TYR A 172 2.73 -8.13 -21.05
CA TYR A 172 4.03 -7.52 -20.71
C TYR A 172 4.38 -6.41 -21.70
N GLN A 173 4.12 -6.62 -23.01
CA GLN A 173 4.31 -5.59 -24.04
C GLN A 173 3.44 -4.38 -23.75
N TYR A 174 2.17 -4.58 -23.41
CA TYR A 174 1.25 -3.51 -23.06
C TYR A 174 1.74 -2.66 -21.88
N VAL A 175 2.30 -3.27 -20.83
CA VAL A 175 2.89 -2.53 -19.69
C VAL A 175 4.10 -1.71 -20.13
N VAL A 176 4.93 -2.22 -21.03
CA VAL A 176 6.06 -1.47 -21.62
C VAL A 176 5.56 -0.30 -22.46
N GLU A 177 4.51 -0.48 -23.26
CA GLU A 177 3.90 0.59 -24.06
C GLU A 177 3.31 1.71 -23.16
N ILE A 178 2.70 1.34 -22.03
CA ILE A 178 2.25 2.32 -21.02
C ILE A 178 3.43 3.17 -20.52
N GLU A 179 4.54 2.53 -20.19
CA GLU A 179 5.75 3.21 -19.71
C GLU A 179 6.33 4.16 -20.79
N GLN A 180 6.40 3.69 -22.04
CA GLN A 180 6.88 4.49 -23.16
C GLN A 180 5.94 5.68 -23.47
N THR A 181 4.63 5.46 -23.43
CA THR A 181 3.63 6.52 -23.60
C THR A 181 3.78 7.61 -22.53
N ILE A 182 3.96 7.20 -21.28
CA ILE A 182 4.17 8.15 -20.17
C ILE A 182 5.47 8.93 -20.35
N LYS A 183 6.55 8.30 -20.79
CA LYS A 183 7.81 9.00 -21.11
C LYS A 183 7.65 10.01 -22.22
N ALA A 184 6.88 9.67 -23.26
CA ALA A 184 6.62 10.56 -24.40
C ALA A 184 5.75 11.77 -24.03
N LEU A 185 5.01 11.74 -22.93
CA LEU A 185 4.22 12.90 -22.47
C LEU A 185 5.08 14.02 -21.87
N GLU A 186 6.39 13.79 -21.67
CA GLU A 186 7.34 14.75 -21.07
C GLU A 186 6.87 15.34 -19.73
N GLN A 187 5.95 14.66 -19.07
CA GLN A 187 5.44 15.03 -17.76
C GLN A 187 6.31 14.40 -16.67
N ASN A 188 6.37 15.04 -15.51
CA ASN A 188 7.12 14.53 -14.36
C ASN A 188 6.43 13.31 -13.72
N ILE A 189 6.20 12.25 -14.50
CA ILE A 189 5.70 10.97 -14.05
C ILE A 189 6.82 9.95 -14.29
N TYR A 190 7.28 9.32 -13.21
CA TYR A 190 8.30 8.29 -13.30
C TYR A 190 7.70 6.91 -13.02
N ILE A 191 7.94 5.97 -13.95
CA ILE A 191 7.63 4.56 -13.78
C ILE A 191 8.94 3.79 -13.64
N SER A 192 9.17 3.25 -12.46
CA SER A 192 10.31 2.38 -12.16
C SER A 192 10.06 0.95 -12.63
N ALA A 193 11.12 0.14 -12.71
CA ALA A 193 10.98 -1.31 -12.92
C ALA A 193 10.15 -1.97 -11.80
N ARG A 194 10.21 -1.43 -10.56
CA ARG A 194 9.35 -1.85 -9.45
C ARG A 194 7.89 -1.56 -9.76
N CYS A 195 7.58 -0.36 -10.23
CA CYS A 195 6.21 0.02 -10.61
C CYS A 195 5.65 -0.90 -11.71
N MET A 196 6.42 -1.25 -12.73
CA MET A 196 5.98 -2.20 -13.78
C MET A 196 5.64 -3.58 -13.20
N LYS A 197 6.45 -4.09 -12.25
CA LYS A 197 6.15 -5.33 -11.54
C LYS A 197 4.88 -5.20 -10.68
N GLN A 198 4.68 -4.07 -10.00
CA GLN A 198 3.47 -3.81 -9.22
C GLN A 198 2.21 -3.76 -10.08
N ILE A 199 2.29 -3.23 -11.31
CA ILE A 199 1.17 -3.26 -12.28
C ILE A 199 0.75 -4.70 -12.56
N ILE A 200 1.71 -5.56 -12.90
CA ILE A 200 1.45 -6.97 -13.17
C ILE A 200 0.89 -7.69 -11.94
N ASP A 201 1.50 -7.47 -10.77
CA ASP A 201 1.08 -8.12 -9.52
C ASP A 201 -0.35 -7.73 -9.08
N LEU A 202 -0.71 -6.45 -9.25
CA LEU A 202 -2.05 -5.98 -8.93
C LEU A 202 -3.08 -6.51 -9.93
N ALA A 203 -2.74 -6.57 -11.22
CA ALA A 203 -3.61 -7.11 -12.25
C ALA A 203 -3.87 -8.62 -12.06
N LYS A 204 -2.88 -9.39 -11.60
CA LYS A 204 -3.10 -10.80 -11.18
C LYS A 204 -4.14 -10.89 -10.07
N GLY A 205 -3.97 -10.07 -9.02
CA GLY A 205 -4.94 -10.02 -7.92
C GLY A 205 -6.34 -9.64 -8.40
N TRP A 206 -6.44 -8.69 -9.34
CA TRP A 206 -7.70 -8.26 -9.92
C TRP A 206 -8.37 -9.35 -10.75
N ALA A 207 -7.60 -10.08 -11.56
CA ALA A 207 -8.08 -11.23 -12.31
C ALA A 207 -8.66 -12.31 -11.38
N ILE A 208 -8.00 -12.61 -10.26
CA ILE A 208 -8.51 -13.56 -9.25
C ILE A 208 -9.85 -13.10 -8.68
N VAL A 209 -9.97 -11.82 -8.31
CA VAL A 209 -11.21 -11.26 -7.76
C VAL A 209 -12.35 -11.35 -8.76
N ASN A 210 -12.05 -11.20 -10.06
CA ASN A 210 -13.03 -11.32 -11.15
C ASN A 210 -13.27 -12.78 -11.57
N GLY A 211 -12.60 -13.76 -10.94
CA GLY A 211 -12.76 -15.19 -11.25
C GLY A 211 -12.11 -15.62 -12.56
N ASN A 212 -11.15 -14.85 -13.07
CA ASN A 212 -10.41 -15.14 -14.29
C ASN A 212 -9.15 -15.99 -13.98
N GLU A 213 -8.73 -16.81 -14.96
CA GLU A 213 -7.52 -17.63 -14.89
C GLU A 213 -6.32 -16.99 -15.62
N TYR A 214 -6.51 -15.80 -16.20
CA TYR A 214 -5.49 -15.06 -16.92
C TYR A 214 -5.66 -13.56 -16.72
N VAL A 215 -4.58 -12.81 -16.91
CA VAL A 215 -4.60 -11.35 -16.92
C VAL A 215 -4.99 -10.82 -18.30
N SER A 216 -5.98 -9.96 -18.35
CA SER A 216 -6.44 -9.25 -19.55
C SER A 216 -5.93 -7.80 -19.57
N HIS A 217 -5.99 -7.15 -20.74
CA HIS A 217 -5.75 -5.71 -20.86
C HIS A 217 -6.70 -4.89 -19.99
N GLN A 218 -7.96 -5.38 -19.80
CA GLN A 218 -8.94 -4.69 -18.97
C GLN A 218 -8.52 -4.70 -17.49
N ASP A 219 -7.94 -5.81 -16.99
CA ASP A 219 -7.43 -5.87 -15.61
C ASP A 219 -6.32 -4.84 -15.37
N ILE A 220 -5.44 -4.61 -16.37
CA ILE A 220 -4.44 -3.54 -16.31
C ILE A 220 -5.12 -2.16 -16.30
N LYS A 221 -6.09 -1.92 -17.21
CA LYS A 221 -6.80 -0.63 -17.30
C LYS A 221 -7.54 -0.27 -16.02
N ASP A 222 -8.16 -1.26 -15.38
CA ASP A 222 -8.92 -1.05 -14.15
C ASP A 222 -8.01 -0.75 -12.95
N THR A 223 -6.80 -1.29 -12.92
CA THR A 223 -5.91 -1.22 -11.76
C THR A 223 -4.88 -0.11 -11.83
N ILE A 224 -4.40 0.24 -13.02
CA ILE A 224 -3.30 1.19 -13.21
C ILE A 224 -3.59 2.61 -12.67
N PRO A 225 -4.82 3.14 -12.70
CA PRO A 225 -5.10 4.46 -12.14
C PRO A 225 -4.77 4.56 -10.64
N TYR A 226 -4.94 3.47 -9.88
CA TYR A 226 -4.60 3.42 -8.45
C TYR A 226 -3.09 3.38 -8.21
N ILE A 227 -2.34 2.75 -9.13
CA ILE A 227 -0.88 2.67 -9.08
C ILE A 227 -0.24 4.01 -9.46
N LEU A 228 -0.75 4.69 -10.48
CA LEU A 228 -0.20 5.95 -10.96
C LEU A 228 -0.60 7.16 -10.11
N ARG A 229 -1.67 7.08 -9.34
CA ARG A 229 -2.24 8.21 -8.62
C ARG A 229 -1.24 8.99 -7.75
N HIS A 230 -0.39 8.32 -7.00
CA HIS A 230 0.60 8.98 -6.14
C HIS A 230 1.88 9.39 -6.89
N ARG A 231 2.06 8.93 -8.13
CA ARG A 231 3.17 9.27 -9.02
C ARG A 231 2.89 10.51 -9.88
N ILE A 232 1.60 10.89 -10.03
CA ILE A 232 1.17 12.09 -10.74
C ILE A 232 1.07 13.22 -9.73
N LYS A 233 1.94 14.24 -9.83
CA LYS A 233 2.03 15.33 -8.84
C LYS A 233 1.44 16.66 -9.30
N PHE A 234 1.36 16.87 -10.60
CA PHE A 234 0.97 18.14 -11.22
C PHE A 234 -0.55 18.32 -11.33
N LEU A 235 -1.35 17.35 -10.94
CA LEU A 235 -2.81 17.39 -11.00
C LEU A 235 -3.45 17.29 -9.61
N ASN A 236 -4.63 17.89 -9.48
CA ASN A 236 -5.50 17.69 -8.32
C ASN A 236 -6.00 16.24 -8.25
N GLN A 237 -6.34 15.77 -7.05
CA GLN A 237 -6.72 14.37 -6.82
C GLN A 237 -7.93 13.90 -7.67
N GLN A 238 -8.86 14.83 -7.99
CA GLN A 238 -10.05 14.52 -8.80
C GLN A 238 -9.71 14.32 -10.28
N ASP A 239 -8.69 15.01 -10.78
CA ASP A 239 -8.33 15.00 -12.21
C ASP A 239 -7.42 13.84 -12.59
N LYS A 240 -6.74 13.23 -11.63
CA LYS A 240 -5.75 12.16 -11.87
C LYS A 240 -6.32 10.92 -12.56
N LEU A 241 -7.51 10.47 -12.17
CA LEU A 241 -8.16 9.32 -12.80
C LEU A 241 -8.52 9.60 -14.25
N SER A 242 -9.11 10.78 -14.50
CA SER A 242 -9.47 11.21 -15.85
C SER A 242 -8.23 11.37 -16.73
N TYR A 243 -7.14 11.89 -16.18
CA TYR A 243 -5.87 12.03 -16.88
C TYR A 243 -5.27 10.66 -17.28
N VAL A 244 -5.22 9.71 -16.36
CA VAL A 244 -4.70 8.36 -16.68
C VAL A 244 -5.50 7.72 -17.79
N ASN A 245 -6.82 7.80 -17.74
CA ASN A 245 -7.68 7.19 -18.75
C ASN A 245 -7.50 7.87 -20.12
N LYS A 246 -7.61 9.20 -20.20
CA LYS A 246 -7.62 9.94 -21.48
C LYS A 246 -6.24 10.14 -22.07
N GLU A 247 -5.26 10.49 -21.25
CA GLU A 247 -3.94 10.90 -21.74
C GLU A 247 -2.94 9.74 -21.83
N ILE A 248 -3.21 8.64 -21.12
CA ILE A 248 -2.33 7.46 -21.12
C ILE A 248 -3.02 6.31 -21.83
N LEU A 249 -4.11 5.78 -21.28
CA LEU A 249 -4.72 4.53 -21.73
C LEU A 249 -5.39 4.63 -23.10
N GLU A 250 -6.05 5.76 -23.42
CA GLU A 250 -6.68 5.96 -24.73
C GLU A 250 -5.67 6.18 -25.87
N LYS A 251 -4.44 6.57 -25.54
CA LYS A 251 -3.37 6.77 -26.56
C LYS A 251 -2.66 5.49 -26.94
N ILE A 252 -2.86 4.41 -26.17
CA ILE A 252 -2.26 3.11 -26.46
C ILE A 252 -3.20 2.35 -27.37
N ASN A 253 -2.82 2.23 -28.65
CA ASN A 253 -3.54 1.40 -29.61
C ASN A 253 -3.24 -0.07 -29.27
N ILE A 254 -4.24 -0.78 -28.75
CA ILE A 254 -4.23 -2.23 -28.67
C ILE A 254 -4.54 -2.72 -30.07
N GLY A 255 -3.50 -3.12 -30.83
CA GLY A 255 -3.62 -3.73 -32.15
C GLY A 255 -4.37 -5.07 -32.10
#